data_baf7bc887e94da7a1071755281fde690
#
_entry.id   baf7bc887e94da7a1071755281fde690
#
_cell.length_a   1.000
_cell.length_b   1.000
_cell.length_c   1.000
_cell.angle_alpha   90.00
_cell.angle_beta   90.00
_cell.angle_gamma   90.00
#
_symmetry.space_group_name_H-M   'P 1'
#
loop_
_entity.id
_entity.type
_entity.pdbx_description
1 polymer ?
#
loop_
_entity_poly.entity_id
_entity_poly.type
_entity_poly.pdbx_seq_one_letter_code
_entity_poly.pdbx_strand_id
1 'polypeptide(L)'
;MDYALIQLQVTDAVATITLNRPDKRNAMSDDMRAEFIDALEHVAADKGIRALVLTGAGKGFCAGGDISGMQKRMNAPVGEVGFNGWHRQQRVHHTQALLHTMPKPVVAAVNGAASGLGADTALACDFIIASEWSSFTWSYIHRGIIPDGGGMYFLPRRVGLAKAKELIFTGRQVKVDEAASPGIVD
;
A
#
# COMPACT_ATOMS: atom_id res chain seq x y z
N MET A 1 -2.86 17.07 13.69
CA MET A 1 -2.03 17.18 12.46
C MET A 1 -2.96 17.36 11.29
N ASP A 2 -2.74 18.37 10.46
CA ASP A 2 -3.58 18.60 9.28
C ASP A 2 -2.81 18.08 8.06
N TYR A 3 -3.26 16.95 7.55
CA TYR A 3 -2.76 16.34 6.31
C TYR A 3 -3.67 16.73 5.15
N ALA A 4 -3.10 16.95 3.97
CA ALA A 4 -3.85 17.31 2.76
C ALA A 4 -4.30 16.07 1.96
N LEU A 5 -3.52 15.01 1.98
CA LEU A 5 -3.66 13.85 1.09
C LEU A 5 -4.00 12.55 1.83
N ILE A 6 -3.98 12.58 3.15
CA ILE A 6 -4.49 11.52 4.02
C ILE A 6 -5.37 12.13 5.11
N GLN A 7 -6.10 11.30 5.84
CA GLN A 7 -6.79 11.68 7.06
C GLN A 7 -6.33 10.78 8.19
N LEU A 8 -6.04 11.35 9.36
CA LEU A 8 -5.74 10.61 10.58
C LEU A 8 -6.81 10.95 11.63
N GLN A 9 -7.52 9.94 12.08
CA GLN A 9 -8.51 10.05 13.16
C GLN A 9 -8.18 9.04 14.25
N VAL A 10 -8.37 9.42 15.51
CA VAL A 10 -8.17 8.52 16.65
C VAL A 10 -9.47 8.48 17.46
N THR A 11 -10.03 7.28 17.62
CA THR A 11 -11.23 7.04 18.40
C THR A 11 -11.02 5.78 19.24
N ASP A 12 -11.30 5.84 20.51
CA ASP A 12 -11.15 4.70 21.45
C ASP A 12 -9.80 3.99 21.37
N ALA A 13 -8.73 4.80 21.29
CA ALA A 13 -7.34 4.33 21.14
C ALA A 13 -7.05 3.56 19.83
N VAL A 14 -7.91 3.64 18.84
CA VAL A 14 -7.67 3.11 17.50
C VAL A 14 -7.44 4.28 16.55
N ALA A 15 -6.26 4.29 15.90
CA ALA A 15 -5.98 5.21 14.81
C ALA A 15 -6.57 4.67 13.49
N THR A 16 -7.21 5.52 12.73
CA THR A 16 -7.61 5.23 11.36
C THR A 16 -6.90 6.19 10.42
N ILE A 17 -6.06 5.65 9.54
CA ILE A 17 -5.47 6.39 8.43
C ILE A 17 -6.28 6.11 7.17
N THR A 18 -6.84 7.15 6.57
CA THR A 18 -7.55 7.08 5.30
C THR A 18 -6.72 7.72 4.20
N LEU A 19 -6.34 6.96 3.18
CA LEU A 19 -5.72 7.49 1.96
C LEU A 19 -6.75 8.34 1.24
N ASN A 20 -6.50 9.64 1.03
CA ASN A 20 -7.53 10.62 0.66
C ASN A 20 -7.23 11.36 -0.66
N ARG A 21 -7.09 10.60 -1.74
CA ARG A 21 -7.05 11.10 -3.13
C ARG A 21 -8.05 10.32 -4.00
N PRO A 22 -9.36 10.34 -3.69
CA PRO A 22 -10.34 9.47 -4.35
C PRO A 22 -10.46 9.71 -5.86
N ASP A 23 -10.25 10.93 -6.34
CA ASP A 23 -10.18 11.32 -7.75
C ASP A 23 -9.02 10.65 -8.53
N LYS A 24 -7.96 10.25 -7.83
CA LYS A 24 -6.82 9.48 -8.32
C LYS A 24 -6.82 8.03 -7.83
N ARG A 25 -7.97 7.53 -7.35
CA ARG A 25 -8.11 6.18 -6.76
C ARG A 25 -7.05 5.91 -5.68
N ASN A 26 -6.73 6.93 -4.89
CA ASN A 26 -5.73 6.90 -3.83
C ASN A 26 -4.33 6.47 -4.29
N ALA A 27 -3.95 6.79 -5.54
CA ALA A 27 -2.60 6.55 -6.03
C ALA A 27 -1.57 7.30 -5.16
N MET A 28 -0.52 6.60 -4.73
CA MET A 28 0.50 7.08 -3.79
C MET A 28 1.49 8.00 -4.50
N SER A 29 1.29 9.32 -4.38
CA SER A 29 2.28 10.33 -4.79
C SER A 29 3.42 10.42 -3.78
N ASP A 30 4.49 11.13 -4.14
CA ASP A 30 5.61 11.34 -3.22
C ASP A 30 5.20 12.21 -2.02
N ASP A 31 4.32 13.21 -2.23
CA ASP A 31 3.77 14.05 -1.16
C ASP A 31 2.86 13.25 -0.23
N MET A 32 1.92 12.45 -0.78
CA MET A 32 1.06 11.58 0.01
C MET A 32 1.86 10.57 0.83
N ARG A 33 2.97 10.06 0.26
CA ARG A 33 3.88 9.17 0.97
C ARG A 33 4.57 9.87 2.14
N ALA A 34 4.94 11.15 1.97
CA ALA A 34 5.55 11.93 3.04
C ALA A 34 4.59 12.07 4.22
N GLU A 35 3.34 12.45 3.98
CA GLU A 35 2.31 12.53 5.00
C GLU A 35 2.03 11.16 5.64
N PHE A 36 2.00 10.09 4.83
CA PHE A 36 1.73 8.75 5.31
C PHE A 36 2.85 8.24 6.22
N ILE A 37 4.13 8.47 5.89
CA ILE A 37 5.27 8.13 6.76
C ILE A 37 5.16 8.88 8.09
N ASP A 38 4.94 10.19 8.06
CA ASP A 38 4.79 11.02 9.25
C ASP A 38 3.66 10.52 10.17
N ALA A 39 2.50 10.20 9.57
CA ALA A 39 1.37 9.65 10.31
C ALA A 39 1.68 8.26 10.92
N LEU A 40 2.37 7.38 10.19
CA LEU A 40 2.77 6.07 10.71
C LEU A 40 3.77 6.19 11.87
N GLU A 41 4.75 7.07 11.76
CA GLU A 41 5.73 7.34 12.82
C GLU A 41 5.03 7.93 14.07
N HIS A 42 4.09 8.85 13.89
CA HIS A 42 3.27 9.38 14.97
C HIS A 42 2.46 8.27 15.66
N VAL A 43 1.74 7.45 14.89
CA VAL A 43 0.95 6.33 15.44
C VAL A 43 1.84 5.34 16.18
N ALA A 44 3.03 5.05 15.66
CA ALA A 44 3.97 4.14 16.32
C ALA A 44 4.43 4.67 17.68
N ALA A 45 4.70 5.98 17.78
CA ALA A 45 5.24 6.64 18.98
C ALA A 45 4.18 6.94 20.06
N ASP A 46 2.94 7.20 19.67
CA ASP A 46 1.87 7.61 20.60
C ASP A 46 1.39 6.44 21.45
N LYS A 47 1.66 6.49 22.77
CA LYS A 47 1.27 5.46 23.74
C LYS A 47 -0.25 5.37 23.97
N GLY A 48 -1.00 6.40 23.63
CA GLY A 48 -2.46 6.42 23.72
C GLY A 48 -3.14 5.62 22.59
N ILE A 49 -2.42 5.36 21.47
CA ILE A 49 -2.91 4.57 20.36
C ILE A 49 -2.51 3.10 20.53
N ARG A 50 -3.46 2.19 20.39
CA ARG A 50 -3.28 0.76 20.61
C ARG A 50 -3.36 -0.09 19.34
N ALA A 51 -3.98 0.41 18.28
CA ALA A 51 -4.12 -0.27 17.00
C ALA A 51 -4.22 0.75 15.85
N LEU A 52 -3.91 0.29 14.64
CA LEU A 52 -4.04 1.06 13.41
C LEU A 52 -4.99 0.37 12.43
N VAL A 53 -5.91 1.13 11.85
CA VAL A 53 -6.69 0.75 10.68
C VAL A 53 -6.25 1.60 9.50
N LEU A 54 -5.96 0.97 8.36
CA LEU A 54 -5.63 1.63 7.11
C LEU A 54 -6.72 1.38 6.07
N THR A 55 -7.25 2.44 5.47
CA THR A 55 -8.31 2.35 4.45
C THR A 55 -8.14 3.40 3.37
N GLY A 56 -9.00 3.39 2.33
CA GLY A 56 -9.01 4.37 1.26
C GLY A 56 -10.32 5.15 1.18
N ALA A 57 -10.25 6.44 0.87
CA ALA A 57 -11.43 7.25 0.60
C ALA A 57 -12.11 6.85 -0.72
N GLY A 58 -13.43 6.94 -0.76
CA GLY A 58 -14.24 6.66 -1.96
C GLY A 58 -14.30 5.18 -2.31
N LYS A 59 -14.26 4.85 -3.62
CA LYS A 59 -14.54 3.51 -4.15
C LYS A 59 -13.33 2.57 -4.21
N GLY A 60 -12.12 3.02 -3.88
CA GLY A 60 -10.90 2.22 -4.01
C GLY A 60 -10.04 2.30 -2.76
N PHE A 61 -9.29 1.24 -2.49
CA PHE A 61 -8.29 1.27 -1.45
C PHE A 61 -7.07 2.07 -1.91
N CYS A 62 -6.32 1.57 -2.88
CA CYS A 62 -5.14 2.24 -3.42
C CYS A 62 -4.76 1.66 -4.80
N ALA A 63 -4.65 2.53 -5.82
CA ALA A 63 -4.29 2.12 -7.18
C ALA A 63 -2.78 1.91 -7.39
N GLY A 64 -1.97 2.03 -6.34
CA GLY A 64 -0.52 1.85 -6.41
C GLY A 64 0.26 3.16 -6.51
N GLY A 65 1.43 3.11 -7.11
CA GLY A 65 2.28 4.30 -7.29
C GLY A 65 1.70 5.29 -8.31
N ASP A 66 1.79 6.58 -8.01
CA ASP A 66 1.33 7.64 -8.93
C ASP A 66 2.23 7.69 -10.17
N ILE A 67 1.63 7.42 -11.34
CA ILE A 67 2.31 7.35 -12.64
C ILE A 67 2.87 8.72 -13.07
N SER A 68 2.18 9.81 -12.72
CA SER A 68 2.64 11.16 -13.09
C SER A 68 3.97 11.49 -12.42
N GLY A 69 4.18 11.05 -11.19
CA GLY A 69 5.46 11.15 -10.50
C GLY A 69 6.56 10.31 -11.14
N MET A 70 6.24 9.12 -11.68
CA MET A 70 7.21 8.30 -12.43
C MET A 70 7.66 9.02 -13.70
N GLN A 71 6.73 9.56 -14.48
CA GLN A 71 7.02 10.28 -15.71
C GLN A 71 7.90 11.52 -15.45
N LYS A 72 7.60 12.27 -14.40
CA LYS A 72 8.41 13.42 -13.98
C LYS A 72 9.86 13.02 -13.67
N ARG A 73 10.08 11.90 -12.96
CA ARG A 73 11.42 11.40 -12.65
C ARG A 73 12.18 10.92 -13.87
N MET A 74 11.50 10.27 -14.83
CA MET A 74 12.13 9.83 -16.09
C MET A 74 12.58 10.99 -16.97
N ASN A 75 11.95 12.16 -16.84
CA ASN A 75 12.28 13.39 -17.55
C ASN A 75 13.27 14.28 -16.78
N ALA A 76 13.84 13.78 -15.67
CA ALA A 76 14.87 14.51 -14.93
C ALA A 76 16.17 14.62 -15.75
N PRO A 77 17.05 15.58 -15.42
CA PRO A 77 18.36 15.71 -16.07
C PRO A 77 19.16 14.42 -16.05
N VAL A 78 20.01 14.24 -17.08
CA VAL A 78 20.93 13.09 -17.17
C VAL A 78 21.79 13.01 -15.90
N GLY A 79 21.81 11.84 -15.27
CA GLY A 79 22.51 11.58 -14.00
C GLY A 79 21.62 11.66 -12.75
N GLU A 80 20.48 12.33 -12.82
CA GLU A 80 19.57 12.41 -11.67
C GLU A 80 18.50 11.29 -11.66
N VAL A 81 18.16 10.72 -12.82
CA VAL A 81 17.09 9.72 -12.95
C VAL A 81 17.30 8.54 -12.00
N GLY A 82 18.52 7.99 -11.97
CA GLY A 82 18.88 6.87 -11.11
C GLY A 82 18.79 7.22 -9.63
N PHE A 83 19.33 8.37 -9.24
CA PHE A 83 19.28 8.85 -7.85
C PHE A 83 17.86 9.11 -7.38
N ASN A 84 17.04 9.79 -8.19
CA ASN A 84 15.65 10.08 -7.89
C ASN A 84 14.80 8.79 -7.78
N GLY A 85 15.09 7.79 -8.62
CA GLY A 85 14.48 6.47 -8.55
C GLY A 85 14.86 5.73 -7.26
N TRP A 86 16.14 5.70 -6.93
CA TRP A 86 16.66 5.10 -5.70
C TRP A 86 16.07 5.78 -4.45
N HIS A 87 16.12 7.11 -4.37
CA HIS A 87 15.57 7.86 -3.24
C HIS A 87 14.07 7.58 -3.02
N ARG A 88 13.29 7.58 -4.12
CA ARG A 88 11.87 7.18 -4.04
C ARG A 88 11.73 5.77 -3.49
N GLN A 89 12.56 4.82 -3.95
CA GLN A 89 12.46 3.42 -3.54
C GLN A 89 12.77 3.23 -2.05
N GLN A 90 13.75 3.95 -1.52
CA GLN A 90 14.03 3.95 -0.08
C GLN A 90 12.79 4.38 0.73
N ARG A 91 12.05 5.40 0.28
CA ARG A 91 10.83 5.85 0.95
C ARG A 91 9.68 4.84 0.83
N VAL A 92 9.58 4.11 -0.31
CA VAL A 92 8.63 2.99 -0.45
C VAL A 92 8.94 1.91 0.59
N HIS A 93 10.20 1.47 0.65
CA HIS A 93 10.61 0.44 1.60
C HIS A 93 10.42 0.88 3.06
N HIS A 94 10.71 2.14 3.37
CA HIS A 94 10.49 2.68 4.71
C HIS A 94 9.01 2.64 5.10
N THR A 95 8.10 3.02 4.20
CA THR A 95 6.64 2.92 4.42
C THR A 95 6.21 1.48 4.73
N GLN A 96 6.67 0.52 3.94
CA GLN A 96 6.33 -0.89 4.14
C GLN A 96 6.92 -1.45 5.44
N ALA A 97 8.16 -1.06 5.76
CA ALA A 97 8.81 -1.44 7.01
C ALA A 97 8.05 -0.88 8.22
N LEU A 98 7.64 0.38 8.20
CA LEU A 98 6.84 0.99 9.29
C LEU A 98 5.53 0.22 9.55
N LEU A 99 4.83 -0.20 8.49
CA LEU A 99 3.61 -1.02 8.64
C LEU A 99 3.94 -2.39 9.23
N HIS A 100 4.93 -3.07 8.65
CA HIS A 100 5.26 -4.46 9.02
C HIS A 100 5.90 -4.59 10.41
N THR A 101 6.63 -3.57 10.87
CA THR A 101 7.28 -3.57 12.18
C THR A 101 6.57 -2.69 13.21
N MET A 102 5.34 -2.26 12.90
CA MET A 102 4.53 -1.44 13.82
C MET A 102 4.39 -2.18 15.18
N PRO A 103 4.72 -1.54 16.31
CA PRO A 103 4.61 -2.19 17.62
C PRO A 103 3.16 -2.29 18.14
N LYS A 104 2.20 -2.31 17.22
CA LYS A 104 0.74 -2.35 17.43
C LYS A 104 0.08 -3.11 16.30
N PRO A 105 -1.06 -3.79 16.51
CA PRO A 105 -1.80 -4.42 15.44
C PRO A 105 -2.18 -3.43 14.34
N VAL A 106 -1.97 -3.84 13.09
CA VAL A 106 -2.31 -3.07 11.88
C VAL A 106 -3.30 -3.86 11.02
N VAL A 107 -4.46 -3.26 10.75
CA VAL A 107 -5.51 -3.86 9.93
C VAL A 107 -5.67 -3.05 8.65
N ALA A 108 -5.52 -3.69 7.49
CA ALA A 108 -5.94 -3.11 6.22
C ALA A 108 -7.44 -3.36 6.02
N ALA A 109 -8.24 -2.31 6.09
CA ALA A 109 -9.66 -2.33 5.72
C ALA A 109 -9.78 -1.98 4.23
N VAL A 110 -9.71 -2.99 3.38
CA VAL A 110 -9.69 -2.84 1.93
C VAL A 110 -11.12 -2.66 1.43
N ASN A 111 -11.48 -1.43 1.10
CA ASN A 111 -12.84 -1.03 0.70
C ASN A 111 -13.11 -1.12 -0.80
N GLY A 112 -12.12 -1.51 -1.61
CA GLY A 112 -12.23 -1.60 -3.07
C GLY A 112 -10.94 -2.10 -3.70
N ALA A 113 -10.63 -1.67 -4.92
CA ALA A 113 -9.44 -2.14 -5.63
C ALA A 113 -8.12 -1.74 -4.92
N ALA A 114 -7.25 -2.73 -4.74
CA ALA A 114 -5.86 -2.61 -4.29
C ALA A 114 -4.94 -3.10 -5.41
N SER A 115 -4.11 -2.23 -6.00
CA SER A 115 -3.30 -2.58 -7.15
C SER A 115 -1.83 -2.20 -6.99
N GLY A 116 -0.94 -3.08 -7.45
CA GLY A 116 0.51 -2.87 -7.38
C GLY A 116 0.95 -2.54 -5.95
N LEU A 117 1.59 -1.38 -5.76
CA LEU A 117 2.00 -0.92 -4.43
C LEU A 117 0.84 -0.85 -3.42
N GLY A 118 -0.41 -0.62 -3.88
CA GLY A 118 -1.57 -0.64 -2.99
C GLY A 118 -1.87 -2.03 -2.45
N ALA A 119 -1.73 -3.07 -3.27
CA ALA A 119 -1.83 -4.46 -2.82
C ALA A 119 -0.68 -4.83 -1.87
N ASP A 120 0.55 -4.40 -2.17
CA ASP A 120 1.70 -4.62 -1.30
C ASP A 120 1.55 -3.91 0.05
N THR A 121 0.96 -2.70 0.06
CA THR A 121 0.67 -1.94 1.29
C THR A 121 -0.36 -2.67 2.17
N ALA A 122 -1.39 -3.26 1.57
CA ALA A 122 -2.33 -4.10 2.31
C ALA A 122 -1.65 -5.35 2.89
N LEU A 123 -0.77 -6.02 2.10
CA LEU A 123 -0.02 -7.19 2.57
C LEU A 123 0.99 -6.89 3.68
N ALA A 124 1.47 -5.65 3.80
CA ALA A 124 2.39 -5.24 4.86
C ALA A 124 1.71 -5.09 6.23
N CYS A 125 0.37 -5.06 6.26
CA CYS A 125 -0.43 -5.06 7.48
C CYS A 125 -0.55 -6.48 8.06
N ASP A 126 -0.88 -6.58 9.36
CA ASP A 126 -1.05 -7.87 10.03
C ASP A 126 -2.27 -8.62 9.51
N PHE A 127 -3.39 -7.92 9.32
CA PHE A 127 -4.65 -8.47 8.86
C PHE A 127 -5.21 -7.67 7.68
N ILE A 128 -5.91 -8.37 6.79
CA ILE A 128 -6.65 -7.79 5.67
C ILE A 128 -8.13 -8.15 5.78
N ILE A 129 -8.96 -7.16 6.03
CA ILE A 129 -10.42 -7.27 5.95
C ILE A 129 -10.85 -6.58 4.67
N ALA A 130 -11.58 -7.28 3.82
CA ALA A 130 -11.95 -6.77 2.50
C ALA A 130 -13.45 -6.71 2.31
N SER A 131 -13.93 -5.65 1.65
CA SER A 131 -15.33 -5.57 1.23
C SER A 131 -15.60 -6.51 0.04
N GLU A 132 -16.86 -6.83 -0.21
CA GLU A 132 -17.30 -7.60 -1.38
C GLU A 132 -16.91 -6.98 -2.73
N TRP A 133 -16.66 -5.67 -2.75
CA TRP A 133 -16.25 -4.91 -3.94
C TRP A 133 -14.73 -4.92 -4.14
N SER A 134 -13.98 -5.55 -3.26
CA SER A 134 -12.53 -5.51 -3.26
C SER A 134 -11.93 -6.42 -4.34
N SER A 135 -10.78 -6.00 -4.82
CA SER A 135 -9.96 -6.81 -5.72
C SER A 135 -8.48 -6.50 -5.52
N PHE A 136 -7.64 -7.48 -5.79
CA PHE A 136 -6.20 -7.38 -5.65
C PHE A 136 -5.52 -7.66 -6.99
N THR A 137 -4.47 -6.89 -7.31
CA THR A 137 -3.73 -7.05 -8.56
C THR A 137 -2.27 -6.70 -8.37
N TRP A 138 -1.35 -7.60 -8.73
CA TRP A 138 0.09 -7.29 -8.80
C TRP A 138 0.45 -6.87 -10.22
N SER A 139 -0.06 -5.71 -10.65
CA SER A 139 -0.01 -5.22 -12.03
C SER A 139 1.37 -4.76 -12.53
N TYR A 140 2.42 -5.00 -11.77
CA TYR A 140 3.79 -4.60 -12.10
C TYR A 140 4.28 -5.15 -13.44
N ILE A 141 3.97 -6.41 -13.74
CA ILE A 141 4.36 -7.07 -15.00
C ILE A 141 3.85 -6.33 -16.25
N HIS A 142 2.67 -5.70 -16.18
CA HIS A 142 2.13 -4.92 -17.28
C HIS A 142 2.94 -3.65 -17.60
N ARG A 143 3.92 -3.33 -16.78
CA ARG A 143 4.85 -2.21 -16.93
C ARG A 143 6.31 -2.65 -17.02
N GLY A 144 6.57 -3.96 -17.11
CA GLY A 144 7.93 -4.51 -17.15
C GLY A 144 8.76 -4.27 -15.89
N ILE A 145 8.10 -4.13 -14.71
CA ILE A 145 8.76 -3.94 -13.41
C ILE A 145 8.36 -5.04 -12.43
N ILE A 146 9.14 -5.18 -11.37
CA ILE A 146 8.93 -6.19 -10.32
C ILE A 146 8.10 -5.60 -9.17
N PRO A 147 7.47 -6.42 -8.31
CA PRO A 147 6.77 -6.00 -7.09
C PRO A 147 7.74 -5.46 -6.04
N ASP A 148 8.16 -4.21 -6.22
CA ASP A 148 9.19 -3.52 -5.44
C ASP A 148 8.68 -2.97 -4.09
N GLY A 149 7.37 -3.03 -3.85
CA GLY A 149 6.73 -2.62 -2.60
C GLY A 149 6.62 -3.73 -1.55
N GLY A 150 7.38 -4.82 -1.69
CA GLY A 150 7.37 -5.93 -0.74
C GLY A 150 6.52 -7.13 -1.18
N GLY A 151 5.84 -7.07 -2.33
CA GLY A 151 4.99 -8.17 -2.82
C GLY A 151 5.75 -9.47 -2.99
N MET A 152 7.04 -9.43 -3.37
CA MET A 152 7.89 -10.64 -3.46
C MET A 152 8.21 -11.25 -2.08
N TYR A 153 8.06 -10.50 -1.01
CA TYR A 153 8.28 -10.96 0.37
C TYR A 153 6.97 -11.40 1.03
N PHE A 154 5.95 -10.54 1.00
CA PHE A 154 4.70 -10.76 1.73
C PHE A 154 3.78 -11.78 1.05
N LEU A 155 3.58 -11.67 -0.27
CA LEU A 155 2.62 -12.52 -0.98
C LEU A 155 2.93 -14.02 -0.86
N PRO A 156 4.18 -14.50 -1.09
CA PRO A 156 4.47 -15.92 -0.93
C PRO A 156 4.25 -16.46 0.48
N ARG A 157 4.37 -15.59 1.49
CA ARG A 157 4.14 -15.97 2.90
C ARG A 157 2.67 -16.15 3.22
N ARG A 158 1.77 -15.47 2.48
CA ARG A 158 0.33 -15.63 2.64
C ARG A 158 -0.25 -16.76 1.78
N VAL A 159 0.14 -16.86 0.51
CA VAL A 159 -0.53 -17.76 -0.45
C VAL A 159 0.33 -18.94 -0.92
N GLY A 160 1.55 -19.03 -0.42
CA GLY A 160 2.54 -20.00 -0.91
C GLY A 160 3.19 -19.56 -2.22
N LEU A 161 4.37 -20.15 -2.50
CA LEU A 161 5.25 -19.70 -3.59
C LEU A 161 4.62 -19.87 -4.99
N ALA A 162 3.92 -21.00 -5.22
CA ALA A 162 3.34 -21.29 -6.53
C ALA A 162 2.24 -20.29 -6.90
N LYS A 163 1.34 -20.00 -5.97
CA LYS A 163 0.26 -19.05 -6.16
C LYS A 163 0.79 -17.62 -6.29
N ALA A 164 1.79 -17.25 -5.48
CA ALA A 164 2.43 -15.95 -5.59
C ALA A 164 3.06 -15.73 -6.97
N LYS A 165 3.78 -16.73 -7.51
CA LYS A 165 4.34 -16.68 -8.87
C LYS A 165 3.26 -16.53 -9.93
N GLU A 166 2.16 -17.27 -9.84
CA GLU A 166 1.03 -17.18 -10.75
C GLU A 166 0.49 -15.74 -10.77
N LEU A 167 0.22 -15.17 -9.62
CA LEU A 167 -0.35 -13.82 -9.50
C LEU A 167 0.60 -12.72 -9.98
N ILE A 168 1.88 -12.83 -9.65
CA ILE A 168 2.90 -11.85 -10.06
C ILE A 168 3.18 -11.93 -11.57
N PHE A 169 3.31 -13.14 -12.13
CA PHE A 169 3.67 -13.29 -13.53
C PHE A 169 2.52 -13.01 -14.48
N THR A 170 1.29 -13.24 -14.06
CA THR A 170 0.11 -12.94 -14.89
C THR A 170 -0.36 -11.51 -14.69
N GLY A 171 -0.14 -10.92 -13.51
CA GLY A 171 -0.71 -9.61 -13.15
C GLY A 171 -2.23 -9.57 -13.21
N ARG A 172 -2.89 -10.74 -13.18
CA ARG A 172 -4.34 -10.81 -13.24
C ARG A 172 -5.00 -10.27 -11.98
N GLN A 173 -6.22 -9.84 -12.11
CA GLN A 173 -7.05 -9.43 -10.98
C GLN A 173 -7.57 -10.66 -10.22
N VAL A 174 -7.52 -10.55 -8.88
CA VAL A 174 -8.13 -11.48 -7.93
C VAL A 174 -9.29 -10.76 -7.26
N LYS A 175 -10.51 -11.25 -7.40
CA LYS A 175 -11.67 -10.73 -6.67
C LYS A 175 -11.70 -11.27 -5.25
N VAL A 176 -12.47 -10.64 -4.37
CA VAL A 176 -12.53 -10.99 -2.96
C VAL A 176 -12.93 -12.45 -2.73
N ASP A 177 -13.86 -12.99 -3.50
CA ASP A 177 -14.30 -14.38 -3.39
C ASP A 177 -13.15 -15.39 -3.60
N GLU A 178 -12.26 -15.10 -4.56
CA GLU A 178 -11.06 -15.89 -4.78
C GLU A 178 -9.95 -15.57 -3.74
N ALA A 179 -9.88 -14.35 -3.27
CA ALA A 179 -8.79 -13.87 -2.39
C ALA A 179 -8.80 -14.53 -1.01
N ALA A 180 -9.95 -14.96 -0.53
CA ALA A 180 -10.11 -15.61 0.78
C ALA A 180 -9.48 -17.01 0.81
N SER A 181 -9.70 -17.82 -0.23
CA SER A 181 -9.23 -19.22 -0.27
C SER A 181 -7.71 -19.38 -0.18
N PRO A 182 -6.88 -18.63 -0.92
CA PRO A 182 -5.42 -18.70 -0.82
C PRO A 182 -4.83 -17.93 0.36
N GLY A 183 -5.63 -17.19 1.15
CA GLY A 183 -5.17 -16.44 2.31
C GLY A 183 -4.64 -15.02 2.00
N ILE A 184 -5.07 -14.42 0.90
CA ILE A 184 -4.81 -12.99 0.64
C ILE A 184 -5.60 -12.15 1.65
N VAL A 185 -6.85 -12.54 1.91
CA VAL A 185 -7.78 -11.88 2.83
C VAL A 185 -8.03 -12.79 4.03
N ASP A 186 -8.08 -12.20 5.22
CA ASP A 186 -8.35 -12.90 6.49
C ASP A 186 -9.83 -12.94 6.81
#